data_cf97504636d58b0d0d2d1b68349fb8e9
#
_entry.id   cf97504636d58b0d0d2d1b68349fb8e9
#
_cell.length_a   1.000
_cell.length_b   1.000
_cell.length_c   1.000
_cell.angle_alpha   90.00
_cell.angle_beta   90.00
_cell.angle_gamma   90.00
#
_symmetry.space_group_name_H-M   'P 1'
#
loop_
_entity.id
_entity.type
_entity.pdbx_description
1 polymer ?
#
loop_
_entity_poly.entity_id
_entity_poly.type
_entity_poly.pdbx_seq_one_letter_code
_entity_poly.pdbx_strand_id
1 'polypeptide(L)'
;MKLHIFLTFISIAIASLIGYLVFNVAEGQENDILCGIGSGICFLVMLIPMLGLKYQSSRLGTNIRILSTLFFIAFLICNFCFAIYGINMPYYIITDGLLLVIYLAIFYKMQGIKDI
;
A
#
# COMPACT_ATOMS: atom_id res chain seq x y z
N MET A 1 -9.74 -5.64 17.11
CA MET A 1 -8.55 -5.34 16.31
C MET A 1 -7.74 -4.29 17.03
N LYS A 2 -6.47 -4.55 17.25
CA LYS A 2 -5.60 -3.64 18.01
C LYS A 2 -4.38 -3.27 17.19
N LEU A 3 -3.86 -2.05 17.42
CA LEU A 3 -2.66 -1.57 16.75
C LEU A 3 -1.42 -2.09 17.46
N HIS A 4 -0.49 -2.65 16.70
CA HIS A 4 0.82 -3.06 17.22
C HIS A 4 1.81 -1.94 16.96
N ILE A 5 2.18 -1.21 18.01
CA ILE A 5 2.98 0.01 17.88
C ILE A 5 4.32 -0.26 17.21
N PHE A 6 5.05 -1.28 17.66
CA PHE A 6 6.37 -1.59 17.12
C PHE A 6 6.31 -1.93 15.63
N LEU A 7 5.39 -2.82 15.24
CA LEU A 7 5.24 -3.22 13.84
C LEU A 7 4.69 -2.08 12.98
N THR A 8 3.92 -1.16 13.56
CA THR A 8 3.47 0.04 12.85
C THR A 8 4.65 0.94 12.51
N PHE A 9 5.61 1.13 13.42
CA PHE A 9 6.83 1.88 13.12
C PHE A 9 7.65 1.21 12.03
N ILE A 10 7.75 -0.11 12.05
CA ILE A 10 8.42 -0.87 10.97
C ILE A 10 7.72 -0.65 9.65
N SER A 11 6.38 -0.65 9.63
CA SER A 11 5.59 -0.39 8.43
C SER A 11 5.87 1.00 7.87
N ILE A 12 5.93 2.01 8.72
CA ILE A 12 6.25 3.37 8.31
C ILE A 12 7.66 3.44 7.69
N ALA A 13 8.62 2.77 8.31
CA ALA A 13 9.99 2.75 7.81
C ALA A 13 10.07 2.07 6.42
N ILE A 14 9.40 0.93 6.26
CA ILE A 14 9.38 0.20 4.98
C ILE A 14 8.68 1.03 3.90
N ALA A 15 7.54 1.64 4.22
CA ALA A 15 6.80 2.48 3.27
C ALA A 15 7.63 3.68 2.82
N SER A 16 8.33 4.32 3.75
CA SER A 16 9.22 5.44 3.44
C SER A 16 10.36 5.01 2.53
N LEU A 17 10.95 3.85 2.80
CA LEU A 17 12.03 3.30 1.97
C LEU A 17 11.54 3.03 0.55
N ILE A 18 10.37 2.41 0.40
CA ILE A 18 9.79 2.11 -0.91
C ILE A 18 9.47 3.41 -1.66
N GLY A 19 8.88 4.39 -0.99
CA GLY A 19 8.62 5.70 -1.60
C GLY A 19 9.89 6.38 -2.10
N TYR A 20 10.95 6.30 -1.31
CA TYR A 20 12.26 6.84 -1.70
C TYR A 20 12.84 6.11 -2.91
N LEU A 21 12.71 4.78 -2.95
CA LEU A 21 13.17 3.99 -4.10
C LEU A 21 12.41 4.35 -5.38
N VAL A 22 11.09 4.50 -5.27
CA VAL A 22 10.26 4.93 -6.41
C VAL A 22 10.69 6.32 -6.88
N PHE A 23 10.94 7.24 -5.96
CA PHE A 23 11.43 8.58 -6.28
C PHE A 23 12.78 8.50 -7.01
N ASN A 24 13.71 7.68 -6.55
CA ASN A 24 15.02 7.53 -7.18
C ASN A 24 14.91 6.99 -8.61
N VAL A 25 14.05 6.00 -8.83
CA VAL A 25 13.85 5.43 -10.17
C VAL A 25 13.21 6.47 -11.09
N ALA A 26 12.32 7.30 -10.56
CA ALA A 26 11.63 8.34 -11.32
C ALA A 26 12.42 9.64 -11.43
N GLU A 27 13.62 9.72 -10.85
CA GLU A 27 14.42 10.94 -10.79
C GLU A 27 14.64 11.52 -12.18
N GLY A 28 14.41 12.83 -12.31
CA GLY A 28 14.52 13.55 -13.58
C GLY A 28 13.23 13.61 -14.36
N GLN A 29 12.20 12.87 -13.97
CA GLN A 29 10.89 12.97 -14.60
C GLN A 29 10.04 14.05 -13.95
N GLU A 30 9.08 14.60 -14.73
CA GLU A 30 8.08 15.50 -14.18
C GLU A 30 7.24 14.75 -13.14
N ASN A 31 6.98 15.39 -12.00
CA ASN A 31 6.18 14.84 -10.90
C ASN A 31 6.84 13.64 -10.18
N ASP A 32 8.14 13.51 -10.24
CA ASP A 32 8.86 12.44 -9.56
C ASP A 32 8.64 12.47 -8.03
N ILE A 33 8.64 13.66 -7.43
CA ILE A 33 8.40 13.85 -6.01
C ILE A 33 6.99 13.41 -5.63
N LEU A 34 5.98 13.79 -6.43
CA LEU A 34 4.59 13.40 -6.17
C LEU A 34 4.41 11.88 -6.29
N CYS A 35 5.07 11.27 -7.26
CA CYS A 35 5.05 9.82 -7.42
C CYS A 35 5.65 9.11 -6.20
N GLY A 36 6.78 9.57 -5.71
CA GLY A 36 7.43 9.01 -4.53
C GLY A 36 6.57 9.13 -3.29
N ILE A 37 6.02 10.32 -3.03
CA ILE A 37 5.18 10.56 -1.87
C ILE A 37 3.89 9.74 -1.96
N GLY A 38 3.22 9.75 -3.11
CA GLY A 38 1.98 9.00 -3.32
C GLY A 38 2.18 7.51 -3.15
N SER A 39 3.26 6.96 -3.70
CA SER A 39 3.61 5.55 -3.53
C SER A 39 3.87 5.21 -2.07
N GLY A 40 4.60 6.06 -1.35
CA GLY A 40 4.87 5.86 0.07
C GLY A 40 3.59 5.80 0.89
N ILE A 41 2.65 6.72 0.65
CA ILE A 41 1.36 6.75 1.34
C ILE A 41 0.55 5.49 1.03
N CYS A 42 0.46 5.08 -0.24
CA CYS A 42 -0.28 3.88 -0.63
C CYS A 42 0.30 2.62 0.02
N PHE A 43 1.62 2.48 0.02
CA PHE A 43 2.27 1.34 0.65
C PHE A 43 2.08 1.34 2.15
N LEU A 44 2.08 2.52 2.80
CA LEU A 44 1.82 2.63 4.23
C LEU A 44 0.41 2.13 4.56
N VAL A 45 -0.59 2.54 3.78
CA VAL A 45 -1.97 2.12 3.98
C VAL A 45 -2.12 0.60 3.88
N MET A 46 -1.33 -0.07 3.04
CA MET A 46 -1.37 -1.53 2.92
C MET A 46 -0.53 -2.23 3.98
N LEU A 47 0.61 -1.67 4.36
CA LEU A 47 1.51 -2.30 5.32
C LEU A 47 0.94 -2.29 6.74
N ILE A 48 0.19 -1.26 7.13
CA ILE A 48 -0.42 -1.21 8.46
C ILE A 48 -1.34 -2.41 8.69
N PRO A 49 -2.32 -2.71 7.81
CA PRO A 49 -3.12 -3.94 7.98
C PRO A 49 -2.32 -5.22 7.91
N MET A 50 -1.25 -5.26 7.11
CA MET A 50 -0.45 -6.46 6.93
C MET A 50 0.43 -6.76 8.14
N LEU A 51 1.04 -5.76 8.74
CA LEU A 51 2.02 -5.94 9.81
C LEU A 51 1.62 -5.28 11.13
N GLY A 52 0.96 -4.12 11.07
CA GLY A 52 0.78 -3.25 12.22
C GLY A 52 -0.49 -3.50 13.04
N LEU A 53 -1.37 -4.38 12.58
CA LEU A 53 -2.63 -4.65 13.27
C LEU A 53 -2.67 -6.09 13.80
N LYS A 54 -3.25 -6.23 15.00
CA LYS A 54 -3.56 -7.54 15.58
C LYS A 54 -5.04 -7.83 15.37
N TYR A 55 -5.35 -9.02 14.88
CA TYR A 55 -6.71 -9.42 14.58
C TYR A 55 -7.22 -10.40 15.64
N GLN A 56 -8.51 -10.35 15.92
CA GLN A 56 -9.14 -11.22 16.90
C GLN A 56 -9.06 -12.68 16.49
N SER A 57 -9.21 -12.96 15.20
CA SER A 57 -9.15 -14.31 14.65
C SER A 57 -7.85 -14.47 13.85
N SER A 58 -7.13 -15.57 14.08
CA SER A 58 -5.94 -15.88 13.28
C SER A 58 -6.29 -16.11 11.81
N ARG A 59 -7.48 -16.66 11.53
CA ARG A 59 -7.96 -16.88 10.16
C ARG A 59 -8.20 -15.56 9.45
N LEU A 60 -8.86 -14.60 10.12
CA LEU A 60 -9.08 -13.27 9.59
C LEU A 60 -7.75 -12.56 9.31
N GLY A 61 -6.82 -12.62 10.26
CA GLY A 61 -5.50 -12.03 10.11
C GLY A 61 -4.74 -12.61 8.93
N THR A 62 -4.77 -13.94 8.76
CA THR A 62 -4.12 -14.61 7.63
C THR A 62 -4.74 -14.16 6.31
N ASN A 63 -6.06 -14.11 6.22
CA ASN A 63 -6.74 -13.70 5.00
C ASN A 63 -6.43 -12.26 4.62
N ILE A 64 -6.42 -11.36 5.58
CA ILE A 64 -6.09 -9.94 5.35
C ILE A 64 -4.63 -9.79 4.93
N ARG A 65 -3.72 -10.55 5.54
CA ARG A 65 -2.30 -10.50 5.17
C ARG A 65 -2.07 -10.99 3.75
N ILE A 66 -2.76 -12.06 3.34
CA ILE A 66 -2.69 -12.56 1.96
C ILE A 66 -3.21 -11.51 0.99
N LEU A 67 -4.37 -10.93 1.27
CA LEU A 67 -4.95 -9.86 0.45
C LEU A 67 -3.99 -8.68 0.34
N SER A 68 -3.45 -8.22 1.47
CA SER A 68 -2.52 -7.09 1.51
C SER A 68 -1.26 -7.38 0.72
N THR A 69 -0.73 -8.60 0.80
CA THR A 69 0.47 -8.99 0.05
C THR A 69 0.22 -8.96 -1.45
N LEU A 70 -0.93 -9.47 -1.90
CA LEU A 70 -1.28 -9.46 -3.32
C LEU A 70 -1.39 -8.02 -3.85
N PHE A 71 -2.08 -7.14 -3.12
CA PHE A 71 -2.19 -5.74 -3.51
C PHE A 71 -0.86 -5.01 -3.41
N PHE A 72 -0.04 -5.35 -2.43
CA PHE A 72 1.31 -4.79 -2.28
C PHE A 72 2.14 -5.06 -3.53
N ILE A 73 2.13 -6.31 -4.01
CA ILE A 73 2.86 -6.69 -5.22
C ILE A 73 2.30 -5.95 -6.44
N ALA A 74 0.97 -5.85 -6.56
CA ALA A 74 0.34 -5.13 -7.67
C ALA A 74 0.74 -3.65 -7.67
N PHE A 75 0.70 -2.98 -6.50
CA PHE A 75 1.13 -1.59 -6.38
C PHE A 75 2.61 -1.42 -6.72
N LEU A 76 3.44 -2.35 -6.24
CA LEU A 76 4.88 -2.31 -6.49
C LEU A 76 5.15 -2.34 -8.00
N ILE A 77 4.54 -3.29 -8.70
CA ILE A 77 4.71 -3.43 -10.15
C ILE A 77 4.22 -2.16 -10.87
N CYS A 78 3.01 -1.69 -10.54
CA CYS A 78 2.43 -0.52 -11.20
C CYS A 78 3.26 0.73 -10.96
N ASN A 79 3.68 0.99 -9.73
CA ASN A 79 4.42 2.20 -9.40
C ASN A 79 5.81 2.19 -10.03
N PHE A 80 6.51 1.07 -10.02
CA PHE A 80 7.81 0.98 -10.68
C PHE A 80 7.70 1.06 -12.20
N CYS A 81 6.63 0.54 -12.79
CA CYS A 81 6.37 0.73 -14.22
C CYS A 81 6.20 2.21 -14.57
N PHE A 82 5.41 2.95 -13.79
CA PHE A 82 5.28 4.38 -13.99
C PHE A 82 6.62 5.12 -13.83
N ALA A 83 7.40 4.72 -12.82
CA ALA A 83 8.68 5.34 -12.56
C ALA A 83 9.69 5.10 -13.69
N ILE A 84 9.68 3.92 -14.30
CA ILE A 84 10.63 3.54 -15.36
C ILE A 84 10.20 4.09 -16.71
N TYR A 85 8.93 3.92 -17.08
CA TYR A 85 8.46 4.22 -18.44
C TYR A 85 7.94 5.65 -18.61
N GLY A 86 7.63 6.34 -17.56
CA GLY A 86 7.12 7.70 -17.61
C GLY A 86 5.87 7.87 -16.78
N ILE A 87 5.83 8.94 -16.00
CA ILE A 87 4.72 9.23 -15.11
C ILE A 87 3.67 10.01 -15.87
N ASN A 88 2.50 9.41 -16.09
CA ASN A 88 1.33 10.11 -16.59
C ASN A 88 0.40 10.30 -15.41
N MET A 89 0.30 11.53 -14.88
CA MET A 89 -0.44 11.79 -13.65
C MET A 89 -1.90 11.33 -13.69
N PRO A 90 -2.70 11.58 -14.75
CA PRO A 90 -4.06 11.04 -14.79
C PRO A 90 -4.11 9.53 -14.65
N TYR A 91 -3.27 8.81 -15.37
CA TYR A 91 -3.25 7.35 -15.30
C TYR A 91 -2.71 6.86 -13.97
N TYR A 92 -1.67 7.50 -13.43
CA TYR A 92 -1.10 7.17 -12.13
C TYR A 92 -2.15 7.30 -11.02
N ILE A 93 -2.86 8.43 -10.97
CA ILE A 93 -3.87 8.70 -9.96
C ILE A 93 -5.03 7.70 -10.08
N ILE A 94 -5.51 7.45 -11.30
CA ILE A 94 -6.62 6.52 -11.53
C ILE A 94 -6.21 5.10 -11.12
N THR A 95 -5.04 4.64 -11.53
CA THR A 95 -4.57 3.28 -11.22
C THR A 95 -4.39 3.07 -9.72
N ASP A 96 -3.64 3.95 -9.07
CA ASP A 96 -3.37 3.82 -7.65
C ASP A 96 -4.63 4.03 -6.82
N GLY A 97 -5.45 5.04 -7.18
CA GLY A 97 -6.70 5.31 -6.49
C GLY A 97 -7.69 4.16 -6.60
N LEU A 98 -7.84 3.59 -7.80
CA LEU A 98 -8.73 2.46 -8.02
C LEU A 98 -8.31 1.23 -7.22
N LEU A 99 -7.02 0.89 -7.28
CA LEU A 99 -6.48 -0.23 -6.50
C LEU A 99 -6.68 -0.03 -5.00
N LEU A 100 -6.42 1.18 -4.51
CA LEU A 100 -6.58 1.50 -3.10
C LEU A 100 -8.03 1.39 -2.65
N VAL A 101 -8.98 1.91 -3.45
CA VAL A 101 -10.41 1.84 -3.15
C VAL A 101 -10.88 0.39 -3.12
N ILE A 102 -10.49 -0.42 -4.10
CA ILE A 102 -10.84 -1.85 -4.15
C ILE A 102 -10.27 -2.57 -2.92
N TYR A 103 -9.01 -2.31 -2.58
CA TYR A 103 -8.35 -2.91 -1.42
C TYR A 103 -9.11 -2.57 -0.13
N LEU A 104 -9.41 -1.29 0.08
CA LEU A 104 -10.10 -0.85 1.29
C LEU A 104 -11.53 -1.39 1.37
N ALA A 105 -12.23 -1.50 0.24
CA ALA A 105 -13.57 -2.07 0.20
C ALA A 105 -13.56 -3.54 0.60
N ILE A 106 -12.63 -4.32 0.06
CA ILE A 106 -12.50 -5.74 0.40
C ILE A 106 -12.09 -5.90 1.86
N PHE A 107 -11.13 -5.10 2.33
CA PHE A 107 -10.68 -5.10 3.72
C PHE A 107 -11.84 -4.83 4.68
N TYR A 108 -12.60 -3.78 4.40
CA TYR A 108 -13.76 -3.42 5.23
C TYR A 108 -14.80 -4.53 5.25
N LYS A 109 -15.08 -5.14 4.10
CA LYS A 109 -16.05 -6.23 4.00
C LYS A 109 -15.60 -7.46 4.80
N MET A 110 -14.34 -7.82 4.69
CA MET A 110 -13.77 -8.96 5.43
C MET A 110 -13.84 -8.72 6.94
N GLN A 111 -13.50 -7.52 7.38
CA GLN A 111 -13.55 -7.15 8.79
C GLN A 111 -14.99 -7.11 9.30
N GLY A 112 -15.90 -6.54 8.53
CA GLY A 112 -17.30 -6.43 8.91
C GLY A 112 -17.99 -7.77 9.06
N ILE A 113 -17.66 -8.75 8.22
CA ILE A 113 -18.20 -10.11 8.33
C ILE A 113 -17.79 -10.76 9.65
N LYS A 114 -16.58 -10.49 10.13
CA LYS A 114 -16.08 -11.09 11.37
C LYS A 114 -16.58 -10.39 12.62
N ASP A 115 -16.86 -9.10 12.54
CA ASP A 115 -17.31 -8.31 13.69
C ASP A 115 -18.82 -8.40 13.93
N ILE A 116 -19.55 -9.05 13.04
CA ILE A 116 -20.99 -9.31 13.21
C ILE A 116 -21.23 -10.62 14.03
#